data_3af364c2df28602c5edec9f7cf6df935
#
_entry.id   3af364c2df28602c5edec9f7cf6df935
#
_cell.length_a   1.000
_cell.length_b   1.000
_cell.length_c   1.000
_cell.angle_alpha   90.00
_cell.angle_beta   90.00
_cell.angle_gamma   90.00
#
_symmetry.space_group_name_H-M   'P 1'
#
loop_
_entity.id
_entity.type
_entity.pdbx_description
1 polymer ?
#
loop_
_entity_poly.entity_id
_entity_poly.type
_entity_poly.pdbx_seq_one_letter_code
_entity_poly.pdbx_strand_id
1 'polypeptide(L)'
;MLAPVDRVEVTVVIDNFLDVLMAGEEGVVRYQARDFGAAEQLVAEHGFSALVSVERGGDRSTVLYDDGLTPDAVGRNLDVLQVPVGDLRAIVISHGHADHHGGLEGLIRRRGRSRLPLVIHPDAWRERRIAFPSGGELRLPPPSRHDLEAEGLEVVEERAHSLLLDGAILVSGQVERVTEFESGFPIHEARDGDGWQPDPMIWDDQALVVNVRDRGLVIISGCSHAGAINVLFHAQRLTGEARIAGLLGGLHLTGGLFEARIEPTVDALRAARVGRVLPAHCSGWRAIHAIARAMPEAFVQCAVGTTVTFEASPG
;
A
#
# COMPACT_ATOMS: atom_id res chain seq x y z
N MET A 1 -13.06 3.51 -17.37
CA MET A 1 -12.55 2.15 -17.50
C MET A 1 -11.04 2.19 -17.30
N LEU A 2 -10.45 1.27 -16.51
CA LEU A 2 -9.00 1.20 -16.31
C LEU A 2 -8.31 0.93 -17.66
N ALA A 3 -7.39 1.79 -18.04
CA ALA A 3 -6.65 1.67 -19.30
C ALA A 3 -5.38 0.83 -19.07
N PRO A 4 -5.01 -0.07 -20.00
CA PRO A 4 -3.76 -0.80 -19.88
C PRO A 4 -2.54 0.11 -20.05
N VAL A 5 -1.51 -0.15 -19.26
CA VAL A 5 -0.20 0.52 -19.32
C VAL A 5 0.85 -0.40 -19.93
N ASP A 6 1.95 0.19 -20.40
CA ASP A 6 3.06 -0.55 -20.98
C ASP A 6 4.00 -1.08 -19.90
N ARG A 7 4.13 -0.32 -18.79
CA ARG A 7 5.00 -0.67 -17.66
C ARG A 7 4.46 -0.08 -16.36
N VAL A 8 4.64 -0.80 -15.26
CA VAL A 8 4.51 -0.28 -13.90
C VAL A 8 5.72 -0.67 -13.08
N GLU A 9 6.23 0.29 -12.32
CA GLU A 9 7.26 0.09 -11.29
C GLU A 9 6.67 0.45 -9.94
N VAL A 10 6.84 -0.46 -8.97
CA VAL A 10 6.44 -0.23 -7.58
C VAL A 10 7.71 -0.24 -6.74
N THR A 11 8.06 0.93 -6.18
CA THR A 11 9.22 1.10 -5.30
C THR A 11 8.75 1.25 -3.86
N VAL A 12 9.15 0.35 -2.99
CA VAL A 12 8.85 0.42 -1.56
C VAL A 12 9.69 1.51 -0.91
N VAL A 13 9.03 2.54 -0.38
CA VAL A 13 9.68 3.69 0.28
C VAL A 13 9.75 3.48 1.79
N ILE A 14 8.69 2.93 2.40
CA ILE A 14 8.63 2.56 3.82
C ILE A 14 8.13 1.11 3.94
N ASP A 15 8.80 0.36 4.77
CA ASP A 15 8.44 -0.98 5.24
C ASP A 15 9.11 -1.26 6.59
N ASN A 16 8.67 -2.32 7.25
CA ASN A 16 9.23 -2.76 8.53
C ASN A 16 10.65 -3.36 8.39
N PHE A 17 11.08 -3.66 7.18
CA PHE A 17 12.33 -4.37 6.92
C PHE A 17 13.24 -3.63 5.94
N LEU A 18 14.53 -3.59 6.26
CA LEU A 18 15.59 -3.04 5.42
C LEU A 18 16.79 -3.99 5.43
N ASP A 19 17.27 -4.38 4.23
CA ASP A 19 18.54 -5.08 4.03
C ASP A 19 19.23 -4.49 2.80
N VAL A 20 20.27 -3.71 3.04
CA VAL A 20 21.03 -2.99 2.01
C VAL A 20 22.06 -3.86 1.28
N LEU A 21 22.17 -5.15 1.65
CA LEU A 21 23.06 -6.13 1.02
C LEU A 21 22.30 -7.15 0.18
N MET A 22 20.96 -7.10 0.20
CA MET A 22 20.13 -8.04 -0.54
C MET A 22 20.32 -7.88 -2.05
N ALA A 23 20.66 -8.97 -2.74
CA ALA A 23 20.82 -8.97 -4.20
C ALA A 23 19.47 -8.76 -4.92
N GLY A 24 19.51 -8.10 -6.07
CA GLY A 24 18.40 -8.05 -7.01
C GLY A 24 18.18 -9.39 -7.72
N GLU A 25 17.04 -9.51 -8.39
CA GLU A 25 16.64 -10.64 -9.22
C GLU A 25 15.90 -10.14 -10.46
N GLU A 26 15.52 -11.02 -11.37
CA GLU A 26 14.82 -10.61 -12.59
C GLU A 26 13.55 -9.81 -12.30
N GLY A 27 13.49 -8.57 -12.82
CA GLY A 27 12.38 -7.63 -12.59
C GLY A 27 12.30 -7.08 -11.16
N VAL A 28 13.32 -7.32 -10.31
CA VAL A 28 13.41 -6.77 -8.95
C VAL A 28 14.77 -6.11 -8.75
N VAL A 29 14.76 -4.80 -8.60
CA VAL A 29 15.95 -4.00 -8.26
C VAL A 29 15.90 -3.70 -6.77
N ARG A 30 17.07 -3.76 -6.13
CA ARG A 30 17.22 -3.48 -4.70
C ARG A 30 18.20 -2.35 -4.46
N TYR A 31 17.85 -1.46 -3.54
CA TYR A 31 18.81 -0.47 -3.06
C TYR A 31 19.97 -1.17 -2.38
N GLN A 32 21.17 -0.75 -2.72
CA GLN A 32 22.40 -1.21 -2.08
C GLN A 32 23.19 -0.02 -1.58
N ALA A 33 23.63 -0.08 -0.32
CA ALA A 33 24.47 0.95 0.25
C ALA A 33 25.82 1.00 -0.47
N ARG A 34 26.23 2.20 -0.87
CA ARG A 34 27.52 2.42 -1.54
C ARG A 34 28.63 2.80 -0.56
N ASP A 35 28.28 3.48 0.52
CA ASP A 35 29.21 3.96 1.53
C ASP A 35 28.47 4.14 2.88
N PHE A 36 28.86 3.39 3.89
CA PHE A 36 28.31 3.50 5.24
C PHE A 36 28.85 4.69 6.03
N GLY A 37 29.95 5.30 5.59
CA GLY A 37 30.62 6.40 6.29
C GLY A 37 30.19 7.80 5.85
N ALA A 38 29.65 7.95 4.66
CA ALA A 38 29.54 9.25 4.01
C ALA A 38 28.13 9.76 3.86
N ALA A 39 27.09 8.96 3.84
CA ALA A 39 25.80 9.46 3.37
C ALA A 39 24.64 9.01 4.25
N GLU A 40 23.57 9.71 4.14
CA GLU A 40 22.28 9.28 4.64
C GLU A 40 21.91 7.91 4.02
N GLN A 41 21.45 7.02 4.88
CA GLN A 41 20.99 5.69 4.48
C GLN A 41 19.46 5.65 4.54
N LEU A 42 18.87 4.70 3.81
CA LEU A 42 17.46 4.37 3.97
C LEU A 42 17.16 3.98 5.42
N VAL A 43 15.95 4.25 5.85
CA VAL A 43 15.43 3.83 7.15
C VAL A 43 14.18 2.97 6.98
N ALA A 44 14.00 2.01 7.88
CA ALA A 44 12.78 1.24 8.03
C ALA A 44 12.01 1.70 9.26
N GLU A 45 10.69 1.62 9.21
CA GLU A 45 9.82 1.88 10.36
C GLU A 45 8.56 1.02 10.27
N HIS A 46 7.78 0.94 11.36
CA HIS A 46 6.48 0.31 11.29
C HIS A 46 5.52 1.20 10.50
N GLY A 47 5.23 0.81 9.27
CA GLY A 47 4.41 1.57 8.34
C GLY A 47 4.59 1.09 6.92
N PHE A 48 3.86 1.69 6.00
CA PHE A 48 3.96 1.40 4.58
C PHE A 48 3.97 2.67 3.75
N SER A 49 4.78 2.68 2.70
CA SER A 49 4.73 3.67 1.63
C SER A 49 5.35 3.09 0.36
N ALA A 50 4.74 3.36 -0.79
CA ALA A 50 5.25 2.95 -2.08
C ALA A 50 5.07 4.03 -3.15
N LEU A 51 6.09 4.19 -4.00
CA LEU A 51 5.95 4.91 -5.27
C LEU A 51 5.39 3.95 -6.32
N VAL A 52 4.34 4.38 -6.99
CA VAL A 52 3.75 3.65 -8.11
C VAL A 52 3.93 4.49 -9.37
N SER A 53 4.87 4.09 -10.22
CA SER A 53 5.17 4.75 -11.49
C SER A 53 4.58 3.94 -12.63
N VAL A 54 3.76 4.57 -13.44
CA VAL A 54 3.16 3.97 -14.65
C VAL A 54 3.72 4.62 -15.91
N GLU A 55 3.91 3.83 -16.95
CA GLU A 55 4.34 4.30 -18.27
C GLU A 55 3.32 3.85 -19.32
N ARG A 56 2.87 4.79 -20.14
CA ARG A 56 1.92 4.55 -21.24
C ARG A 56 2.28 5.43 -22.44
N GLY A 57 2.59 4.80 -23.57
CA GLY A 57 2.95 5.53 -24.79
C GLY A 57 4.21 6.38 -24.66
N GLY A 58 5.13 6.06 -23.76
CA GLY A 58 6.34 6.80 -23.48
C GLY A 58 6.21 7.88 -22.38
N ASP A 59 5.00 8.20 -21.94
CA ASP A 59 4.77 9.14 -20.84
C ASP A 59 4.82 8.39 -19.51
N ARG A 60 5.65 8.89 -18.55
CA ARG A 60 5.78 8.36 -17.19
C ARG A 60 5.13 9.29 -16.18
N SER A 61 4.37 8.72 -15.27
CA SER A 61 3.75 9.45 -14.15
C SER A 61 3.86 8.62 -12.87
N THR A 62 4.05 9.30 -11.73
CA THR A 62 4.27 8.67 -10.44
C THR A 62 3.29 9.20 -9.38
N VAL A 63 2.70 8.30 -8.62
CA VAL A 63 1.93 8.62 -7.41
C VAL A 63 2.63 8.03 -6.18
N LEU A 64 2.44 8.67 -5.02
CA LEU A 64 2.80 8.10 -3.74
C LEU A 64 1.57 7.42 -3.15
N TYR A 65 1.73 6.20 -2.71
CA TYR A 65 0.71 5.42 -2.02
C TYR A 65 1.14 5.17 -0.59
N ASP A 66 0.39 5.73 0.35
CA ASP A 66 0.71 5.85 1.77
C ASP A 66 2.00 6.63 2.08
N ASP A 67 2.21 6.99 3.34
CA ASP A 67 3.29 7.89 3.75
C ASP A 67 3.94 7.53 5.09
N GLY A 68 3.85 6.26 5.49
CA GLY A 68 4.49 5.75 6.70
C GLY A 68 3.95 6.34 8.00
N LEU A 69 4.74 6.21 9.07
CA LEU A 69 4.35 6.58 10.44
C LEU A 69 4.97 7.90 10.90
N THR A 70 6.26 8.12 10.60
CA THR A 70 6.97 9.28 11.16
C THR A 70 7.20 10.37 10.12
N PRO A 71 7.15 11.66 10.53
CA PRO A 71 7.20 12.78 9.58
C PRO A 71 8.45 12.84 8.68
N ASP A 72 9.56 12.25 9.10
CA ASP A 72 10.82 12.41 8.38
C ASP A 72 11.25 11.20 7.55
N ALA A 73 10.68 10.01 7.79
CA ALA A 73 11.15 8.76 7.19
C ALA A 73 10.94 8.71 5.67
N VAL A 74 9.72 8.98 5.20
CA VAL A 74 9.41 8.97 3.76
C VAL A 74 10.26 9.98 3.01
N GLY A 75 10.27 11.23 3.48
CA GLY A 75 11.03 12.29 2.83
C GLY A 75 12.52 11.98 2.76
N ARG A 76 13.12 11.45 3.84
CA ARG A 76 14.51 11.00 3.87
C ARG A 76 14.75 9.87 2.85
N ASN A 77 13.87 8.88 2.80
CA ASN A 77 14.03 7.77 1.87
C ASN A 77 13.86 8.22 0.41
N LEU A 78 12.96 9.16 0.12
CA LEU A 78 12.84 9.75 -1.22
C LEU A 78 14.12 10.49 -1.63
N ASP A 79 14.76 11.26 -0.72
CA ASP A 79 16.02 11.94 -0.98
C ASP A 79 17.13 10.93 -1.30
N VAL A 80 17.27 9.85 -0.52
CA VAL A 80 18.25 8.78 -0.74
C VAL A 80 18.00 8.04 -2.05
N LEU A 81 16.74 7.80 -2.41
CA LEU A 81 16.32 7.18 -3.67
C LEU A 81 16.39 8.15 -4.86
N GLN A 82 16.71 9.42 -4.61
CA GLN A 82 16.80 10.49 -5.61
C GLN A 82 15.47 10.73 -6.36
N VAL A 83 14.36 10.63 -5.65
CA VAL A 83 13.02 10.90 -6.19
C VAL A 83 12.56 12.28 -5.72
N PRO A 84 12.46 13.26 -6.62
CA PRO A 84 11.98 14.60 -6.28
C PRO A 84 10.49 14.56 -5.90
N VAL A 85 10.15 15.05 -4.71
CA VAL A 85 8.74 15.14 -4.25
C VAL A 85 7.89 15.99 -5.21
N GLY A 86 8.53 16.94 -5.93
CA GLY A 86 7.87 17.79 -6.94
C GLY A 86 7.32 17.03 -8.14
N ASP A 87 7.82 15.84 -8.42
CA ASP A 87 7.41 15.03 -9.57
C ASP A 87 6.17 14.17 -9.28
N LEU A 88 5.74 14.09 -8.03
CA LEU A 88 4.53 13.37 -7.66
C LEU A 88 3.29 14.03 -8.26
N ARG A 89 2.41 13.23 -8.86
CA ARG A 89 1.15 13.65 -9.46
C ARG A 89 -0.03 13.59 -8.50
N ALA A 90 0.01 12.70 -7.52
CA ALA A 90 -0.97 12.57 -6.45
C ALA A 90 -0.37 11.81 -5.27
N ILE A 91 -1.00 11.96 -4.10
CA ILE A 91 -0.85 11.06 -2.97
C ILE A 91 -2.17 10.30 -2.83
N VAL A 92 -2.10 9.01 -2.53
CA VAL A 92 -3.28 8.19 -2.23
C VAL A 92 -3.07 7.56 -0.86
N ILE A 93 -4.00 7.75 0.06
CA ILE A 93 -3.98 7.12 1.38
C ILE A 93 -4.88 5.89 1.35
N SER A 94 -4.33 4.74 1.71
CA SER A 94 -5.05 3.47 1.72
C SER A 94 -6.17 3.47 2.75
N HIS A 95 -5.89 3.93 3.96
CA HIS A 95 -6.85 4.04 5.07
C HIS A 95 -6.32 4.96 6.18
N GLY A 96 -7.14 5.28 7.17
CA GLY A 96 -6.85 6.28 8.19
C GLY A 96 -6.06 5.77 9.42
N HIS A 97 -5.22 4.75 9.32
CA HIS A 97 -4.29 4.39 10.39
C HIS A 97 -3.01 5.20 10.29
N ALA A 98 -2.46 5.60 11.44
CA ALA A 98 -1.36 6.55 11.53
C ALA A 98 -0.08 6.09 10.83
N ASP A 99 0.15 4.80 10.72
CA ASP A 99 1.30 4.18 10.06
C ASP A 99 1.21 4.19 8.51
N HIS A 100 0.17 4.85 7.97
CA HIS A 100 -0.04 5.06 6.54
C HIS A 100 -0.12 6.53 6.13
N HIS A 101 -0.27 7.45 7.10
CA HIS A 101 -0.40 8.88 6.81
C HIS A 101 0.49 9.77 7.70
N GLY A 102 1.21 9.19 8.68
CA GLY A 102 1.98 9.95 9.66
C GLY A 102 3.15 10.75 9.07
N GLY A 103 3.63 10.38 7.90
CA GLY A 103 4.69 11.06 7.17
C GLY A 103 4.24 12.31 6.40
N LEU A 104 2.93 12.53 6.17
CA LEU A 104 2.40 13.60 5.31
C LEU A 104 2.92 14.99 5.68
N GLU A 105 3.03 15.29 6.97
CA GLU A 105 3.57 16.59 7.42
C GLU A 105 5.00 16.82 6.94
N GLY A 106 5.85 15.80 7.05
CA GLY A 106 7.25 15.89 6.61
C GLY A 106 7.39 16.01 5.10
N LEU A 107 6.55 15.30 4.36
CA LEU A 107 6.50 15.37 2.90
C LEU A 107 6.08 16.76 2.43
N ILE A 108 5.04 17.34 3.04
CA ILE A 108 4.56 18.68 2.73
C ILE A 108 5.64 19.74 3.02
N ARG A 109 6.34 19.65 4.15
CA ARG A 109 7.46 20.56 4.46
C ARG A 109 8.55 20.54 3.40
N ARG A 110 8.87 19.35 2.84
CA ARG A 110 9.87 19.19 1.76
C ARG A 110 9.38 19.74 0.42
N ARG A 111 8.13 19.46 0.10
CA ARG A 111 7.53 19.93 -1.17
C ARG A 111 7.33 21.44 -1.21
N GLY A 112 7.06 22.05 -0.08
CA GLY A 112 6.53 23.40 0.01
C GLY A 112 5.07 23.49 -0.45
N ARG A 113 4.45 24.64 -0.28
CA ARG A 113 3.04 24.87 -0.68
C ARG A 113 2.89 24.74 -2.20
N SER A 114 2.27 23.67 -2.63
CA SER A 114 1.89 23.49 -4.04
C SER A 114 0.68 22.60 -4.13
N ARG A 115 -0.17 22.82 -5.13
CA ARG A 115 -1.34 21.98 -5.35
C ARG A 115 -0.90 20.54 -5.65
N LEU A 116 -1.35 19.61 -4.82
CA LEU A 116 -1.15 18.18 -5.03
C LEU A 116 -2.43 17.46 -4.59
N PRO A 117 -3.06 16.69 -5.47
CA PRO A 117 -4.22 15.88 -5.09
C PRO A 117 -3.84 14.87 -4.00
N LEU A 118 -4.65 14.84 -2.93
CA LEU A 118 -4.66 13.82 -1.89
C LEU A 118 -5.96 13.03 -2.01
N VAL A 119 -5.89 11.83 -2.52
CA VAL A 119 -7.04 10.93 -2.64
C VAL A 119 -7.16 10.11 -1.37
N ILE A 120 -8.30 10.21 -0.72
CA ILE A 120 -8.55 9.59 0.59
C ILE A 120 -10.01 9.18 0.70
N HIS A 121 -10.27 8.09 1.41
CA HIS A 121 -11.64 7.72 1.73
C HIS A 121 -12.20 8.60 2.86
N PRO A 122 -13.47 9.04 2.83
CA PRO A 122 -14.02 9.94 3.86
C PRO A 122 -14.03 9.33 5.29
N ASP A 123 -14.05 8.01 5.44
CA ASP A 123 -13.98 7.39 6.76
C ASP A 123 -12.55 7.37 7.35
N ALA A 124 -11.52 7.71 6.58
CA ALA A 124 -10.14 7.81 7.07
C ALA A 124 -9.94 8.96 8.08
N TRP A 125 -10.84 9.94 8.12
CA TRP A 125 -10.82 11.04 9.09
C TRP A 125 -11.34 10.67 10.48
N ARG A 126 -11.79 9.42 10.69
CA ARG A 126 -12.35 8.98 11.97
C ARG A 126 -11.23 8.70 12.98
N GLU A 127 -11.36 9.22 14.20
CA GLU A 127 -10.53 8.79 15.32
C GLU A 127 -10.82 7.33 15.63
N ARG A 128 -9.79 6.50 15.80
CA ARG A 128 -9.89 5.05 15.98
C ARG A 128 -9.05 4.55 17.14
N ARG A 129 -9.40 3.36 17.61
CA ARG A 129 -8.58 2.61 18.57
C ARG A 129 -8.74 1.10 18.39
N ILE A 130 -7.74 0.37 18.88
CA ILE A 130 -7.84 -1.06 19.12
C ILE A 130 -8.08 -1.25 20.63
N ALA A 131 -9.22 -1.82 21.01
CA ALA A 131 -9.59 -2.08 22.39
C ALA A 131 -9.23 -3.53 22.74
N PHE A 132 -8.17 -3.73 23.53
CA PHE A 132 -7.69 -5.08 23.86
C PHE A 132 -8.59 -5.78 24.87
N PRO A 133 -8.98 -7.06 24.67
CA PRO A 133 -9.78 -7.81 25.64
C PRO A 133 -9.14 -7.96 27.02
N SER A 134 -7.80 -7.91 27.09
CA SER A 134 -7.02 -7.91 28.33
C SER A 134 -7.01 -6.59 29.08
N GLY A 135 -7.67 -5.57 28.54
CA GLY A 135 -7.61 -4.18 29.03
C GLY A 135 -6.51 -3.38 28.32
N GLY A 136 -6.71 -2.07 28.29
CA GLY A 136 -5.86 -1.13 27.54
C GLY A 136 -6.33 -0.90 26.11
N GLU A 137 -5.73 0.10 25.46
CA GLU A 137 -6.05 0.49 24.09
C GLU A 137 -4.80 0.94 23.34
N LEU A 138 -4.81 0.76 22.02
CA LEU A 138 -3.90 1.42 21.10
C LEU A 138 -4.69 2.48 20.34
N ARG A 139 -4.35 3.74 20.52
CA ARG A 139 -4.98 4.86 19.82
C ARG A 139 -4.40 5.03 18.43
N LEU A 140 -5.28 5.30 17.49
CA LEU A 140 -4.97 5.50 16.08
C LEU A 140 -5.51 6.88 15.70
N PRO A 141 -4.71 7.96 15.87
CA PRO A 141 -5.13 9.31 15.54
C PRO A 141 -5.34 9.44 14.03
N PRO A 142 -6.41 10.12 13.58
CA PRO A 142 -6.64 10.38 12.17
C PRO A 142 -5.71 11.47 11.64
N PRO A 143 -5.54 11.60 10.32
CA PRO A 143 -4.91 12.77 9.72
C PRO A 143 -5.76 14.04 9.96
N SER A 144 -5.13 15.22 9.96
CA SER A 144 -5.81 16.50 10.11
C SER A 144 -6.15 17.09 8.75
N ARG A 145 -7.41 16.97 8.33
CA ARG A 145 -7.88 17.57 7.07
C ARG A 145 -7.56 19.06 6.99
N HIS A 146 -7.84 19.80 8.07
CA HIS A 146 -7.60 21.24 8.14
C HIS A 146 -6.14 21.59 7.85
N ASP A 147 -5.20 20.88 8.47
CA ASP A 147 -3.78 21.17 8.33
C ASP A 147 -3.29 20.79 6.91
N LEU A 148 -3.74 19.67 6.36
CA LEU A 148 -3.38 19.23 5.01
C LEU A 148 -3.86 20.20 3.93
N GLU A 149 -5.11 20.68 4.02
CA GLU A 149 -5.66 21.70 3.12
C GLU A 149 -4.96 23.06 3.29
N ALA A 150 -4.62 23.46 4.53
CA ALA A 150 -3.89 24.69 4.81
C ALA A 150 -2.49 24.69 4.18
N GLU A 151 -1.87 23.55 4.05
CA GLU A 151 -0.56 23.36 3.41
C GLU A 151 -0.64 23.18 1.88
N GLY A 152 -1.84 23.20 1.29
CA GLY A 152 -2.06 23.23 -0.15
C GLY A 152 -2.37 21.88 -0.79
N LEU A 153 -2.65 20.83 -0.01
CA LEU A 153 -3.17 19.59 -0.58
C LEU A 153 -4.61 19.78 -1.04
N GLU A 154 -4.92 19.28 -2.22
CA GLU A 154 -6.27 19.24 -2.76
C GLU A 154 -6.93 17.92 -2.37
N VAL A 155 -7.72 17.93 -1.28
CA VAL A 155 -8.37 16.73 -0.75
C VAL A 155 -9.48 16.28 -1.70
N VAL A 156 -9.34 15.05 -2.20
CA VAL A 156 -10.33 14.36 -3.04
C VAL A 156 -10.86 13.16 -2.28
N GLU A 157 -12.10 13.28 -1.81
CA GLU A 157 -12.78 12.22 -1.07
C GLU A 157 -13.63 11.36 -2.00
N GLU A 158 -13.44 10.05 -1.95
CA GLU A 158 -14.26 9.12 -2.74
C GLU A 158 -14.47 7.80 -1.97
N ARG A 159 -15.72 7.32 -1.96
CA ARG A 159 -16.07 6.00 -1.40
C ARG A 159 -16.06 4.90 -2.44
N ALA A 160 -16.44 5.23 -3.65
CA ALA A 160 -16.43 4.33 -4.79
C ALA A 160 -15.05 4.25 -5.43
N HIS A 161 -14.88 3.35 -6.36
CA HIS A 161 -13.66 3.32 -7.15
C HIS A 161 -13.51 4.60 -8.00
N SER A 162 -12.28 5.05 -8.13
CA SER A 162 -11.94 6.22 -8.94
C SER A 162 -10.71 5.96 -9.83
N LEU A 163 -10.51 6.81 -10.81
CA LEU A 163 -9.41 6.68 -11.77
C LEU A 163 -8.47 7.87 -11.68
N LEU A 164 -7.17 7.59 -11.68
CA LEU A 164 -6.11 8.59 -11.72
C LEU A 164 -5.32 8.48 -13.02
N LEU A 165 -4.61 9.57 -13.38
CA LEU A 165 -3.68 9.60 -14.51
C LEU A 165 -4.33 9.12 -15.82
N ASP A 166 -5.45 9.74 -16.19
CA ASP A 166 -6.23 9.40 -17.39
C ASP A 166 -6.57 7.91 -17.48
N GLY A 167 -6.89 7.31 -16.33
CA GLY A 167 -7.30 5.91 -16.21
C GLY A 167 -6.14 4.91 -16.15
N ALA A 168 -4.90 5.33 -15.98
CA ALA A 168 -3.76 4.43 -15.83
C ALA A 168 -3.73 3.71 -14.47
N ILE A 169 -4.28 4.33 -13.43
CA ILE A 169 -4.39 3.77 -12.08
C ILE A 169 -5.84 3.81 -11.63
N LEU A 170 -6.33 2.72 -11.04
CA LEU A 170 -7.62 2.66 -10.38
C LEU A 170 -7.37 2.60 -8.86
N VAL A 171 -8.06 3.48 -8.12
CA VAL A 171 -8.22 3.40 -6.66
C VAL A 171 -9.50 2.61 -6.41
N SER A 172 -9.41 1.55 -5.64
CA SER A 172 -10.51 0.56 -5.52
C SER A 172 -11.77 1.09 -4.81
N GLY A 173 -11.60 2.12 -3.95
CA GLY A 173 -12.65 2.47 -3.01
C GLY A 173 -12.95 1.34 -2.03
N GLN A 174 -14.15 1.34 -1.45
CA GLN A 174 -14.60 0.31 -0.50
C GLN A 174 -14.57 -1.08 -1.09
N VAL A 175 -13.92 -2.02 -0.40
CA VAL A 175 -13.80 -3.42 -0.82
C VAL A 175 -14.89 -4.27 -0.18
N GLU A 176 -15.68 -4.99 -0.96
CA GLU A 176 -16.67 -5.95 -0.45
C GLU A 176 -16.00 -7.20 0.12
N ARG A 177 -16.58 -7.73 1.21
CA ARG A 177 -16.15 -8.96 1.86
C ARG A 177 -16.94 -10.14 1.27
N VAL A 178 -16.26 -10.98 0.49
CA VAL A 178 -16.87 -12.14 -0.18
C VAL A 178 -16.26 -13.48 0.29
N THR A 179 -15.11 -13.44 0.98
CA THR A 179 -14.48 -14.62 1.57
C THR A 179 -14.97 -14.84 3.00
N GLU A 180 -15.15 -16.09 3.42
CA GLU A 180 -15.62 -16.43 4.76
C GLU A 180 -14.56 -16.18 5.85
N PHE A 181 -13.27 -16.27 5.51
CA PHE A 181 -12.17 -16.17 6.49
C PHE A 181 -11.64 -14.74 6.69
N GLU A 182 -11.96 -13.78 5.82
CA GLU A 182 -11.53 -12.39 5.94
C GLU A 182 -12.66 -11.52 6.49
N SER A 183 -13.02 -11.74 7.73
CA SER A 183 -14.21 -11.19 8.39
C SER A 183 -13.99 -9.85 9.13
N GLY A 184 -12.89 -9.13 8.84
CA GLY A 184 -12.58 -7.83 9.46
C GLY A 184 -11.74 -7.93 10.74
N PHE A 185 -11.70 -6.83 11.52
CA PHE A 185 -10.89 -6.65 12.72
C PHE A 185 -11.79 -6.45 13.95
N PRO A 186 -12.15 -7.52 14.71
CA PRO A 186 -13.25 -7.48 15.66
C PRO A 186 -13.07 -6.59 16.90
N ILE A 187 -11.83 -6.20 17.25
CA ILE A 187 -11.54 -5.33 18.40
C ILE A 187 -11.22 -3.87 17.96
N HIS A 188 -11.51 -3.54 16.71
CA HIS A 188 -11.33 -2.21 16.18
C HIS A 188 -12.59 -1.36 16.40
N GLU A 189 -12.40 -0.14 16.88
CA GLU A 189 -13.47 0.81 17.18
C GLU A 189 -13.16 2.17 16.58
N ALA A 190 -14.21 2.89 16.19
CA ALA A 190 -14.14 4.28 15.73
C ALA A 190 -14.97 5.20 16.62
N ARG A 191 -14.55 6.45 16.70
CA ARG A 191 -15.25 7.49 17.44
C ARG A 191 -16.55 7.87 16.74
N ASP A 192 -17.65 7.94 17.51
CA ASP A 192 -18.93 8.45 17.05
C ASP A 192 -19.53 9.32 18.16
N GLY A 193 -19.58 10.63 17.94
CA GLY A 193 -19.91 11.60 18.96
C GLY A 193 -18.99 11.47 20.18
N ASP A 194 -19.58 11.31 21.36
CA ASP A 194 -18.83 11.18 22.62
C ASP A 194 -18.42 9.74 22.96
N GLY A 195 -18.79 8.76 22.11
CA GLY A 195 -18.60 7.33 22.37
C GLY A 195 -17.68 6.64 21.35
N TRP A 196 -17.37 5.35 21.65
CA TRP A 196 -16.69 4.43 20.76
C TRP A 196 -17.70 3.40 20.25
N GLN A 197 -17.67 3.11 18.95
CA GLN A 197 -18.52 2.13 18.30
C GLN A 197 -17.66 1.10 17.57
N PRO A 198 -18.09 -0.17 17.49
CA PRO A 198 -17.38 -1.17 16.69
C PRO A 198 -17.21 -0.71 15.23
N ASP A 199 -16.00 -0.82 14.74
CA ASP A 199 -15.64 -0.51 13.34
C ASP A 199 -14.79 -1.66 12.73
N PRO A 200 -15.28 -2.90 12.78
CA PRO A 200 -14.50 -4.07 12.40
C PRO A 200 -14.21 -4.13 10.90
N MET A 201 -14.99 -3.43 10.10
CA MET A 201 -14.88 -3.52 8.63
C MET A 201 -13.81 -2.61 8.04
N ILE A 202 -13.46 -1.51 8.72
CA ILE A 202 -12.48 -0.53 8.22
C ILE A 202 -12.75 -0.24 6.73
N TRP A 203 -13.94 0.33 6.46
CA TRP A 203 -14.44 0.51 5.08
C TRP A 203 -13.59 1.42 4.20
N ASP A 204 -12.72 2.20 4.79
CA ASP A 204 -11.78 3.07 4.08
C ASP A 204 -10.56 2.32 3.50
N ASP A 205 -10.38 1.03 3.84
CA ASP A 205 -9.28 0.24 3.29
C ASP A 205 -9.45 0.05 1.77
N GLN A 206 -8.59 0.73 1.00
CA GLN A 206 -8.60 0.76 -0.45
C GLN A 206 -7.22 0.45 -1.03
N ALA A 207 -7.19 -0.08 -2.24
CA ALA A 207 -5.98 -0.50 -2.93
C ALA A 207 -5.80 0.26 -4.26
N LEU A 208 -4.57 0.30 -4.76
CA LEU A 208 -4.28 0.71 -6.13
C LEU A 208 -4.27 -0.52 -7.06
N VAL A 209 -4.80 -0.34 -8.25
CA VAL A 209 -4.84 -1.38 -9.30
C VAL A 209 -4.33 -0.78 -10.60
N VAL A 210 -3.37 -1.45 -11.21
CA VAL A 210 -2.81 -1.11 -12.53
C VAL A 210 -2.98 -2.32 -13.45
N ASN A 211 -3.46 -2.12 -14.66
CA ASN A 211 -3.55 -3.18 -15.66
C ASN A 211 -2.36 -3.09 -16.61
N VAL A 212 -1.43 -4.04 -16.53
CA VAL A 212 -0.28 -4.11 -17.44
C VAL A 212 -0.69 -4.92 -18.68
N ARG A 213 -0.51 -4.32 -19.85
CA ARG A 213 -0.86 -4.91 -21.14
C ARG A 213 -0.33 -6.34 -21.26
N ASP A 214 -1.21 -7.29 -21.59
CA ASP A 214 -0.94 -8.72 -21.76
C ASP A 214 -0.41 -9.48 -20.53
N ARG A 215 -0.24 -8.81 -19.39
CA ARG A 215 0.19 -9.42 -18.12
C ARG A 215 -0.93 -9.56 -17.10
N GLY A 216 -1.85 -8.58 -17.04
CA GLY A 216 -2.93 -8.54 -16.05
C GLY A 216 -2.70 -7.50 -14.95
N LEU A 217 -3.40 -7.67 -13.83
CA LEU A 217 -3.45 -6.69 -12.77
C LEU A 217 -2.22 -6.74 -11.86
N VAL A 218 -1.70 -5.57 -11.54
CA VAL A 218 -0.79 -5.33 -10.41
C VAL A 218 -1.59 -4.60 -9.34
N ILE A 219 -1.71 -5.20 -8.17
CA ILE A 219 -2.50 -4.73 -7.05
C ILE A 219 -1.55 -4.31 -5.93
N ILE A 220 -1.67 -3.10 -5.41
CA ILE A 220 -0.88 -2.57 -4.31
C ILE A 220 -1.83 -2.24 -3.17
N SER A 221 -1.64 -2.86 -2.00
CA SER A 221 -2.47 -2.67 -0.82
C SER A 221 -1.65 -2.17 0.38
N GLY A 222 -2.18 -1.22 1.15
CA GLY A 222 -1.52 -0.72 2.36
C GLY A 222 -1.48 -1.79 3.45
N CYS A 223 -2.67 -2.19 3.92
CA CYS A 223 -2.82 -3.22 4.95
C CYS A 223 -3.69 -4.42 4.53
N SER A 224 -4.59 -4.27 3.58
CA SER A 224 -5.61 -5.28 3.28
C SER A 224 -6.49 -5.63 4.50
N HIS A 225 -6.95 -4.64 5.27
CA HIS A 225 -7.95 -4.89 6.33
C HIS A 225 -9.23 -5.50 5.79
N ALA A 226 -9.52 -5.21 4.52
CA ALA A 226 -10.58 -5.84 3.75
C ALA A 226 -10.39 -7.35 3.56
N GLY A 227 -9.15 -7.82 3.72
CA GLY A 227 -8.70 -9.15 3.33
C GLY A 227 -8.00 -9.10 1.96
N ALA A 228 -6.80 -9.67 1.89
CA ALA A 228 -5.99 -9.66 0.67
C ALA A 228 -6.69 -10.35 -0.52
N ILE A 229 -7.47 -11.39 -0.25
CA ILE A 229 -8.22 -12.12 -1.28
C ILE A 229 -9.49 -11.38 -1.68
N ASN A 230 -10.16 -10.71 -0.73
CA ASN A 230 -11.27 -9.82 -1.04
C ASN A 230 -10.81 -8.64 -1.92
N VAL A 231 -9.64 -8.04 -1.63
CA VAL A 231 -9.03 -6.99 -2.47
C VAL A 231 -8.76 -7.51 -3.88
N LEU A 232 -8.20 -8.72 -4.00
CA LEU A 232 -7.92 -9.36 -5.29
C LEU A 232 -9.21 -9.57 -6.11
N PHE A 233 -10.23 -10.18 -5.52
CA PHE A 233 -11.51 -10.42 -6.20
C PHE A 233 -12.22 -9.12 -6.55
N HIS A 234 -12.12 -8.11 -5.68
CA HIS A 234 -12.68 -6.78 -5.96
C HIS A 234 -12.01 -6.14 -7.18
N ALA A 235 -10.67 -6.19 -7.27
CA ALA A 235 -9.94 -5.68 -8.42
C ALA A 235 -10.34 -6.39 -9.73
N GLN A 236 -10.45 -7.72 -9.71
CA GLN A 236 -10.93 -8.50 -10.87
C GLN A 236 -12.35 -8.09 -11.29
N ARG A 237 -13.26 -7.93 -10.33
CA ARG A 237 -14.65 -7.52 -10.61
C ARG A 237 -14.74 -6.12 -11.20
N LEU A 238 -13.99 -5.16 -10.66
CA LEU A 238 -13.99 -3.76 -11.15
C LEU A 238 -13.44 -3.63 -12.56
N THR A 239 -12.47 -4.47 -12.92
CA THR A 239 -11.74 -4.33 -14.18
C THR A 239 -12.18 -5.32 -15.26
N GLY A 240 -12.76 -6.46 -14.89
CA GLY A 240 -13.05 -7.59 -15.78
C GLY A 240 -11.80 -8.39 -16.18
N GLU A 241 -10.60 -8.05 -15.67
CA GLU A 241 -9.36 -8.78 -15.92
C GLU A 241 -9.17 -9.88 -14.85
N ALA A 242 -9.01 -11.11 -15.27
CA ALA A 242 -8.86 -12.25 -14.38
C ALA A 242 -7.40 -12.54 -13.98
N ARG A 243 -6.42 -12.12 -14.80
CA ARG A 243 -5.00 -12.38 -14.56
C ARG A 243 -4.45 -11.43 -13.51
N ILE A 244 -3.70 -11.97 -12.55
CA ILE A 244 -3.02 -11.18 -11.51
C ILE A 244 -1.51 -11.30 -11.74
N ALA A 245 -0.91 -10.25 -12.27
CA ALA A 245 0.53 -10.17 -12.46
C ALA A 245 1.27 -10.03 -11.12
N GLY A 246 0.70 -9.26 -10.17
CA GLY A 246 1.29 -9.09 -8.85
C GLY A 246 0.33 -8.63 -7.78
N LEU A 247 0.61 -9.03 -6.52
CA LEU A 247 0.01 -8.51 -5.30
C LEU A 247 1.13 -8.07 -4.35
N LEU A 248 1.17 -6.78 -4.03
CA LEU A 248 2.24 -6.14 -3.27
C LEU A 248 1.67 -5.38 -2.07
N GLY A 249 2.40 -5.40 -0.95
CA GLY A 249 2.07 -4.61 0.24
C GLY A 249 1.64 -5.43 1.45
N GLY A 250 0.91 -4.79 2.36
CA GLY A 250 0.45 -5.41 3.60
C GLY A 250 -0.73 -6.35 3.37
N LEU A 251 -0.67 -7.54 4.01
CA LEU A 251 -1.73 -8.57 3.92
C LEU A 251 -2.47 -8.77 5.26
N HIS A 252 -2.13 -7.99 6.27
CA HIS A 252 -2.70 -7.99 7.62
C HIS A 252 -2.87 -9.40 8.25
N LEU A 253 -1.80 -10.20 8.18
CA LEU A 253 -1.79 -11.60 8.66
C LEU A 253 -0.97 -11.78 9.95
N THR A 254 -0.44 -10.68 10.52
CA THR A 254 0.33 -10.70 11.77
C THR A 254 -0.58 -10.60 13.00
N GLY A 255 -0.14 -11.16 14.09
CA GLY A 255 -0.85 -11.15 15.38
C GLY A 255 -1.86 -12.26 15.55
N GLY A 256 -2.12 -12.62 16.82
CA GLY A 256 -2.89 -13.82 17.17
C GLY A 256 -4.31 -13.89 16.62
N LEU A 257 -4.93 -12.75 16.30
CA LEU A 257 -6.27 -12.71 15.71
C LEU A 257 -6.28 -13.08 14.22
N PHE A 258 -5.14 -12.93 13.52
CA PHE A 258 -5.08 -12.99 12.05
C PHE A 258 -4.30 -14.21 11.55
N GLU A 259 -3.41 -14.79 12.35
CA GLU A 259 -2.55 -15.90 11.92
C GLU A 259 -3.32 -17.13 11.41
N ALA A 260 -4.55 -17.35 11.90
CA ALA A 260 -5.42 -18.42 11.38
C ALA A 260 -5.83 -18.22 9.91
N ARG A 261 -5.70 -17.00 9.38
CA ARG A 261 -5.99 -16.67 7.98
C ARG A 261 -4.82 -16.97 7.03
N ILE A 262 -3.63 -17.28 7.54
CA ILE A 262 -2.42 -17.46 6.73
C ILE A 262 -2.61 -18.58 5.71
N GLU A 263 -2.95 -19.79 6.15
CA GLU A 263 -3.09 -20.94 5.24
C GLU A 263 -4.19 -20.73 4.18
N PRO A 264 -5.44 -20.31 4.54
CA PRO A 264 -6.46 -20.08 3.52
C PRO A 264 -6.09 -18.94 2.56
N THR A 265 -5.36 -17.89 3.01
CA THR A 265 -4.85 -16.83 2.11
C THR A 265 -3.82 -17.40 1.13
N VAL A 266 -2.86 -18.19 1.61
CA VAL A 266 -1.84 -18.84 0.76
C VAL A 266 -2.49 -19.74 -0.29
N ASP A 267 -3.47 -20.55 0.10
CA ASP A 267 -4.18 -21.44 -0.82
C ASP A 267 -4.95 -20.65 -1.89
N ALA A 268 -5.60 -19.56 -1.50
CA ALA A 268 -6.31 -18.70 -2.43
C ALA A 268 -5.37 -17.97 -3.41
N LEU A 269 -4.21 -17.47 -2.95
CA LEU A 269 -3.18 -16.86 -3.81
C LEU A 269 -2.66 -17.86 -4.86
N ARG A 270 -2.41 -19.11 -4.44
CA ARG A 270 -2.03 -20.20 -5.35
C ARG A 270 -3.12 -20.51 -6.38
N ALA A 271 -4.36 -20.61 -5.91
CA ALA A 271 -5.51 -20.89 -6.78
C ALA A 271 -5.72 -19.77 -7.82
N ALA A 272 -5.52 -18.52 -7.42
CA ALA A 272 -5.57 -17.35 -8.29
C ALA A 272 -4.37 -17.24 -9.25
N ARG A 273 -3.32 -18.07 -9.07
CA ARG A 273 -2.08 -18.05 -9.87
C ARG A 273 -1.45 -16.69 -9.93
N VAL A 274 -1.33 -16.03 -8.78
CA VAL A 274 -0.68 -14.71 -8.68
C VAL A 274 0.77 -14.83 -9.15
N GLY A 275 1.16 -13.99 -10.11
CA GLY A 275 2.45 -14.07 -10.76
C GLY A 275 3.61 -13.69 -9.84
N ARG A 276 3.44 -12.61 -9.04
CA ARG A 276 4.40 -12.19 -7.99
C ARG A 276 3.65 -11.79 -6.73
N VAL A 277 4.19 -12.16 -5.56
CA VAL A 277 3.68 -11.76 -4.26
C VAL A 277 4.81 -11.14 -3.46
N LEU A 278 4.68 -9.85 -3.13
CA LEU A 278 5.60 -9.11 -2.27
C LEU A 278 4.88 -8.74 -0.97
N PRO A 279 4.85 -9.66 0.02
CA PRO A 279 4.23 -9.40 1.30
C PRO A 279 5.10 -8.46 2.13
N ALA A 280 4.52 -7.36 2.58
CA ALA A 280 5.17 -6.27 3.28
C ALA A 280 4.49 -5.96 4.62
N HIS A 281 5.05 -5.07 5.41
CA HIS A 281 4.46 -4.38 6.53
C HIS A 281 3.71 -5.30 7.51
N CYS A 282 2.37 -5.19 7.58
CA CYS A 282 1.51 -5.97 8.48
C CYS A 282 1.25 -7.42 8.04
N SER A 283 1.90 -7.90 6.97
CA SER A 283 1.85 -9.33 6.60
C SER A 283 2.43 -10.22 7.71
N GLY A 284 3.52 -9.78 8.34
CA GLY A 284 4.17 -10.49 9.43
C GLY A 284 5.02 -11.69 8.96
N TRP A 285 6.05 -12.00 9.75
CA TRP A 285 7.08 -12.96 9.37
C TRP A 285 6.54 -14.39 9.13
N ARG A 286 5.49 -14.83 9.87
CA ARG A 286 4.89 -16.16 9.69
C ARG A 286 4.22 -16.30 8.33
N ALA A 287 3.46 -15.31 7.91
CA ALA A 287 2.84 -15.29 6.59
C ALA A 287 3.88 -15.17 5.48
N ILE A 288 4.88 -14.29 5.65
CA ILE A 288 6.00 -14.15 4.71
C ILE A 288 6.67 -15.51 4.45
N HIS A 289 7.03 -16.25 5.52
CA HIS A 289 7.64 -17.57 5.38
C HIS A 289 6.69 -18.63 4.81
N ALA A 290 5.39 -18.56 5.13
CA ALA A 290 4.40 -19.48 4.56
C ALA A 290 4.26 -19.28 3.04
N ILE A 291 4.16 -18.02 2.58
CA ILE A 291 4.10 -17.66 1.16
C ILE A 291 5.39 -18.07 0.45
N ALA A 292 6.56 -17.73 1.02
CA ALA A 292 7.87 -18.08 0.43
C ALA A 292 8.02 -19.58 0.22
N ARG A 293 7.55 -20.39 1.18
CA ARG A 293 7.60 -21.85 1.07
C ARG A 293 6.60 -22.41 0.06
N ALA A 294 5.39 -21.84 0.01
CA ALA A 294 4.31 -22.36 -0.82
C ALA A 294 4.36 -21.89 -2.27
N MET A 295 4.97 -20.72 -2.52
CA MET A 295 5.02 -20.04 -3.82
C MET A 295 6.43 -19.48 -4.11
N PRO A 296 7.51 -20.30 -4.06
CA PRO A 296 8.89 -19.81 -4.14
C PRO A 296 9.18 -19.03 -5.42
N GLU A 297 8.57 -19.41 -6.55
CA GLU A 297 8.76 -18.75 -7.85
C GLU A 297 8.03 -17.40 -7.97
N ALA A 298 6.99 -17.19 -7.16
CA ALA A 298 6.20 -15.96 -7.15
C ALA A 298 6.61 -15.02 -6.00
N PHE A 299 7.25 -15.54 -4.97
CA PHE A 299 7.61 -14.79 -3.78
C PHE A 299 8.74 -13.81 -4.05
N VAL A 300 8.55 -12.57 -3.60
CA VAL A 300 9.59 -11.54 -3.56
C VAL A 300 9.70 -11.03 -2.13
N GLN A 301 10.91 -11.15 -1.53
CA GLN A 301 11.14 -10.57 -0.21
C GLN A 301 11.06 -9.05 -0.26
N CYS A 302 10.19 -8.45 0.54
CA CYS A 302 10.12 -6.99 0.68
C CYS A 302 11.30 -6.45 1.50
N ALA A 303 11.81 -5.29 1.10
CA ALA A 303 12.69 -4.43 1.87
C ALA A 303 12.52 -2.98 1.38
N VAL A 304 12.77 -2.01 2.24
CA VAL A 304 12.83 -0.60 1.83
C VAL A 304 13.84 -0.42 0.70
N GLY A 305 13.46 0.32 -0.35
CA GLY A 305 14.27 0.50 -1.56
C GLY A 305 14.17 -0.64 -2.59
N THR A 306 13.25 -1.61 -2.38
CA THR A 306 12.95 -2.62 -3.40
C THR A 306 12.03 -2.02 -4.47
N THR A 307 12.41 -2.17 -5.73
CA THR A 307 11.57 -1.84 -6.90
C THR A 307 11.22 -3.11 -7.66
N VAL A 308 9.93 -3.36 -7.84
CA VAL A 308 9.40 -4.45 -8.67
C VAL A 308 8.83 -3.88 -9.95
N THR A 309 9.25 -4.44 -11.08
CA THR A 309 8.83 -4.00 -12.41
C THR A 309 7.95 -5.05 -13.08
N PHE A 310 6.85 -4.59 -13.67
CA PHE A 310 6.00 -5.38 -14.56
C PHE A 310 5.91 -4.67 -15.91
N GLU A 311 6.25 -5.37 -16.98
CA GLU A 311 6.27 -4.84 -18.33
C GLU A 311 5.31 -5.63 -19.23
N ALA A 312 4.71 -4.94 -20.19
CA ALA A 312 3.97 -5.59 -21.26
C ALA A 312 4.81 -6.65 -21.96
N SER A 313 4.18 -7.71 -22.41
CA SER A 313 4.89 -8.71 -23.24
C SER A 313 5.41 -8.04 -24.51
N PRO A 314 6.65 -8.31 -24.94
CA PRO A 314 7.11 -7.84 -26.24
C PRO A 314 6.16 -8.35 -27.31
N GLY A 315 5.64 -7.42 -28.16
CA GLY A 315 4.74 -7.74 -29.26
C GLY A 315 5.38 -8.56 -30.37
#